data_8a72e7152c11e9bcefc8e7017426e391
#
_entry.id   8a72e7152c11e9bcefc8e7017426e391
#
_cell.length_a   1.000
_cell.length_b   1.000
_cell.length_c   1.000
_cell.angle_alpha   90.00
_cell.angle_beta   90.00
_cell.angle_gamma   90.00
#
_symmetry.space_group_name_H-M   'P 1'
#
loop_
_entity.id
_entity.type
_entity.pdbx_description
1 polymer ?
#
loop_
_entity_poly.entity_id
_entity_poly.type
_entity_poly.pdbx_seq_one_letter_code
_entity_poly.pdbx_strand_id
1 'polypeptide(L)'
;MRQYFQKMSPIGRELRENERKQGKANTIEILKVEKDIAEAIEKRKMAGLPVEKLHKRGEKTAWERIELLVDPGTFVPLNSLYDPEFNQEGSTGVVTGLGKISGRYGVIIASDNKVLAGAWIPGQRDHIFRAQDIAERLNIPLVWILNCSGVKLTEQEKVYAGRRSGGRAFFRHAELEQEGIQVICGMYATNPAGGGYHAISPSIILAHEKANMAVGGGGIVGGMSPKGGFDLEGAETLIEATRKFKQVPPGGKSIHHDVTGFMREVFDTEEGVLEAVKKYMAGMPMYEPSVFRVAEPADPIYSATDLNYIVPFEQKRTYSIEQVLARVFDGSEHMEYRPEYAPEVYCGLAKIDGFLVGVIANRQGFLGKGYPHYAENQYLGIGGKLYREGLIKMNELVMFCGRDRIPMIWVQDTSGIDVGDIAEKAELLGLGQSLIYSIESSGLPMMCVVLRKGTAAAHYIMGGPQATRNNAFTIGVPTTEIYVMHGETAAAAAFSRRLVKEKDAGNPLEPVIDKMNALAQQYYDQSRPTYCAKAGLVDEVVPMTQMRDYFIAFARSCYQNPKSICPHHLMLTPRSIKG
;
A
#
# COMPACT_ATOMS: atom_id res chain seq x y z
N MET A 1 -11.01 28.80 2.63
CA MET A 1 -9.73 28.50 1.95
C MET A 1 -8.92 29.79 1.87
N ARG A 2 -7.70 29.81 2.38
CA ARG A 2 -6.86 31.00 2.28
C ARG A 2 -6.20 31.00 0.91
N GLN A 3 -6.40 32.05 0.13
CA GLN A 3 -5.80 32.17 -1.21
C GLN A 3 -4.36 32.66 -1.10
N TYR A 4 -3.43 31.75 -0.82
CA TYR A 4 -2.00 32.10 -0.79
C TYR A 4 -1.30 31.81 -2.12
N PHE A 5 -2.02 31.29 -3.09
CA PHE A 5 -1.42 30.67 -4.25
C PHE A 5 -1.80 31.43 -5.52
N GLN A 6 -0.84 31.56 -6.36
CA GLN A 6 -1.05 32.07 -7.71
C GLN A 6 -1.98 31.12 -8.49
N LYS A 7 -2.52 31.60 -9.57
CA LYS A 7 -3.33 30.79 -10.47
C LYS A 7 -2.52 29.57 -10.97
N MET A 8 -3.10 28.39 -10.90
CA MET A 8 -2.53 27.20 -11.50
C MET A 8 -2.41 27.38 -13.01
N SER A 9 -1.37 26.84 -13.60
CA SER A 9 -1.09 26.91 -15.04
C SER A 9 -0.71 25.54 -15.56
N PRO A 10 -1.04 25.20 -16.81
CA PRO A 10 -0.59 23.97 -17.42
C PRO A 10 0.93 23.90 -17.50
N ILE A 11 1.46 22.74 -17.19
CA ILE A 11 2.88 22.40 -17.33
C ILE A 11 3.03 21.25 -18.33
N GLY A 12 4.29 20.96 -18.69
CA GLY A 12 4.59 19.91 -19.66
C GLY A 12 4.35 20.37 -21.12
N ARG A 13 4.48 19.44 -22.01
CA ARG A 13 4.27 19.61 -23.46
C ARG A 13 4.10 18.25 -24.13
N GLU A 14 3.66 18.26 -25.36
CA GLU A 14 3.69 17.07 -26.20
C GLU A 14 5.12 16.53 -26.38
N LEU A 15 5.24 15.21 -26.44
CA LEU A 15 6.51 14.57 -26.74
C LEU A 15 6.88 14.80 -28.21
N ARG A 16 8.12 15.20 -28.42
CA ARG A 16 8.69 15.31 -29.76
C ARG A 16 8.91 13.91 -30.34
N GLU A 17 8.94 13.83 -31.66
CA GLU A 17 9.15 12.55 -32.36
C GLU A 17 10.48 11.87 -31.99
N ASN A 18 11.54 12.65 -31.81
CA ASN A 18 12.84 12.13 -31.37
C ASN A 18 12.78 11.57 -29.95
N GLU A 19 12.01 12.16 -29.04
CA GLU A 19 11.82 11.66 -27.66
C GLU A 19 11.07 10.33 -27.69
N ARG A 20 10.02 10.22 -28.52
CA ARG A 20 9.32 8.93 -28.73
C ARG A 20 10.24 7.87 -29.33
N LYS A 21 11.08 8.21 -30.30
CA LYS A 21 12.07 7.29 -30.86
C LYS A 21 13.08 6.82 -29.82
N GLN A 22 13.61 7.75 -29.03
CA GLN A 22 14.56 7.43 -27.95
C GLN A 22 13.91 6.61 -26.81
N GLY A 23 12.65 6.86 -26.51
CA GLY A 23 11.90 6.14 -25.48
C GLY A 23 11.37 4.76 -25.91
N LYS A 24 11.46 4.40 -27.20
CA LYS A 24 10.87 3.15 -27.71
C LYS A 24 11.44 1.90 -27.04
N ALA A 25 12.75 1.82 -26.88
CA ALA A 25 13.40 0.67 -26.20
C ALA A 25 12.96 0.59 -24.74
N ASN A 26 12.88 1.77 -24.07
CA ASN A 26 12.40 1.89 -22.70
C ASN A 26 10.95 1.38 -22.55
N THR A 27 10.07 1.76 -23.47
CA THR A 27 8.67 1.30 -23.47
C THR A 27 8.59 -0.23 -23.55
N ILE A 28 9.43 -0.87 -24.34
CA ILE A 28 9.46 -2.35 -24.46
C ILE A 28 9.80 -2.99 -23.13
N GLU A 29 10.82 -2.49 -22.43
CA GLU A 29 11.22 -3.02 -21.12
C GLU A 29 10.13 -2.80 -20.06
N ILE A 30 9.50 -1.63 -20.04
CA ILE A 30 8.39 -1.32 -19.13
C ILE A 30 7.22 -2.28 -19.36
N LEU A 31 6.76 -2.42 -20.62
CA LEU A 31 5.65 -3.30 -20.97
C LEU A 31 5.95 -4.77 -20.64
N LYS A 32 7.21 -5.19 -20.74
CA LYS A 32 7.63 -6.53 -20.31
C LYS A 32 7.43 -6.70 -18.80
N VAL A 33 7.87 -5.75 -17.98
CA VAL A 33 7.69 -5.79 -16.53
C VAL A 33 6.20 -5.73 -16.17
N GLU A 34 5.40 -4.89 -16.83
CA GLU A 34 3.95 -4.84 -16.64
C GLU A 34 3.28 -6.19 -16.92
N LYS A 35 3.71 -6.86 -17.99
CA LYS A 35 3.22 -8.20 -18.33
C LYS A 35 3.60 -9.22 -17.26
N ASP A 36 4.87 -9.23 -16.83
CA ASP A 36 5.34 -10.17 -15.79
C ASP A 36 4.56 -9.99 -14.47
N ILE A 37 4.26 -8.74 -14.10
CA ILE A 37 3.45 -8.41 -12.92
C ILE A 37 2.01 -8.88 -13.11
N ALA A 38 1.39 -8.61 -14.24
CA ALA A 38 0.03 -9.04 -14.54
C ALA A 38 -0.10 -10.58 -14.51
N GLU A 39 0.86 -11.29 -15.11
CA GLU A 39 0.90 -12.76 -15.07
C GLU A 39 1.07 -13.30 -13.64
N ALA A 40 1.89 -12.62 -12.81
CA ALA A 40 2.06 -13.00 -11.40
C ALA A 40 0.76 -12.78 -10.60
N ILE A 41 0.03 -11.69 -10.84
CA ILE A 41 -1.27 -11.42 -10.22
C ILE A 41 -2.29 -12.47 -10.65
N GLU A 42 -2.39 -12.77 -11.95
CA GLU A 42 -3.31 -13.80 -12.45
C GLU A 42 -2.99 -15.18 -11.89
N LYS A 43 -1.71 -15.56 -11.83
CA LYS A 43 -1.29 -16.80 -11.17
C LYS A 43 -1.74 -16.86 -9.71
N ARG A 44 -1.67 -15.72 -9.01
CA ARG A 44 -2.13 -15.64 -7.62
C ARG A 44 -3.65 -15.75 -7.50
N LYS A 45 -4.40 -15.13 -8.40
CA LYS A 45 -5.86 -15.30 -8.46
C LYS A 45 -6.28 -16.74 -8.66
N MET A 46 -5.45 -17.55 -9.32
CA MET A 46 -5.70 -18.98 -9.54
C MET A 46 -5.22 -19.87 -8.39
N ALA A 47 -4.58 -19.31 -7.35
CA ALA A 47 -4.09 -20.08 -6.21
C ALA A 47 -5.22 -20.83 -5.47
N GLY A 48 -4.90 -21.97 -4.88
CA GLY A 48 -5.83 -22.78 -4.09
C GLY A 48 -6.73 -23.71 -4.91
N LEU A 49 -7.98 -23.86 -4.49
CA LEU A 49 -8.95 -24.73 -5.15
C LEU A 49 -9.36 -24.17 -6.52
N PRO A 50 -9.54 -25.03 -7.54
CA PRO A 50 -10.14 -24.63 -8.80
C PRO A 50 -11.51 -23.96 -8.60
N VAL A 51 -11.77 -22.90 -9.34
CA VAL A 51 -13.02 -22.10 -9.26
C VAL A 51 -14.27 -22.96 -9.47
N GLU A 52 -14.20 -23.92 -10.39
CA GLU A 52 -15.31 -24.83 -10.70
C GLU A 52 -15.73 -25.69 -9.49
N LYS A 53 -14.81 -25.95 -8.55
CA LYS A 53 -15.15 -26.69 -7.32
C LYS A 53 -15.96 -25.83 -6.35
N LEU A 54 -15.73 -24.51 -6.31
CA LEU A 54 -16.55 -23.58 -5.54
C LEU A 54 -17.92 -23.41 -6.17
N HIS A 55 -17.96 -23.17 -7.48
CA HIS A 55 -19.23 -23.01 -8.21
C HIS A 55 -20.14 -24.24 -8.08
N LYS A 56 -19.59 -25.47 -8.09
CA LYS A 56 -20.37 -26.69 -7.82
C LYS A 56 -20.98 -26.73 -6.42
N ARG A 57 -20.48 -25.95 -5.48
CA ARG A 57 -21.02 -25.80 -4.12
C ARG A 57 -21.99 -24.62 -3.99
N GLY A 58 -22.17 -23.84 -5.08
CA GLY A 58 -22.93 -22.60 -5.08
C GLY A 58 -22.19 -21.45 -4.39
N GLU A 59 -20.86 -21.54 -4.27
CA GLU A 59 -20.01 -20.52 -3.65
C GLU A 59 -19.30 -19.68 -4.73
N LYS A 60 -19.19 -18.37 -4.49
CA LYS A 60 -18.39 -17.46 -5.32
C LYS A 60 -16.97 -17.34 -4.75
N THR A 61 -16.02 -16.99 -5.62
CA THR A 61 -14.66 -16.63 -5.22
C THR A 61 -14.65 -15.26 -4.52
N ALA A 62 -13.58 -14.98 -3.79
CA ALA A 62 -13.37 -13.65 -3.18
C ALA A 62 -13.41 -12.53 -4.23
N TRP A 63 -12.83 -12.75 -5.42
CA TRP A 63 -12.81 -11.78 -6.51
C TRP A 63 -14.20 -11.52 -7.08
N GLU A 64 -15.00 -12.55 -7.31
CA GLU A 64 -16.39 -12.40 -7.78
C GLU A 64 -17.25 -11.65 -6.75
N ARG A 65 -17.04 -11.92 -5.46
CA ARG A 65 -17.73 -11.20 -4.39
C ARG A 65 -17.35 -9.72 -4.37
N ILE A 66 -16.06 -9.40 -4.55
CA ILE A 66 -15.60 -8.01 -4.65
C ILE A 66 -16.22 -7.33 -5.86
N GLU A 67 -16.19 -7.97 -7.03
CA GLU A 67 -16.77 -7.41 -8.26
C GLU A 67 -18.27 -7.11 -8.11
N LEU A 68 -19.01 -7.99 -7.46
CA LEU A 68 -20.43 -7.78 -7.18
C LEU A 68 -20.68 -6.69 -6.12
N LEU A 69 -19.75 -6.51 -5.17
CA LEU A 69 -19.89 -5.56 -4.08
C LEU A 69 -19.62 -4.12 -4.51
N VAL A 70 -18.59 -3.89 -5.30
CA VAL A 70 -18.12 -2.54 -5.64
C VAL A 70 -18.87 -1.95 -6.82
N ASP A 71 -18.90 -0.64 -6.88
CA ASP A 71 -19.37 0.09 -8.06
C ASP A 71 -18.43 -0.23 -9.24
N PRO A 72 -18.95 -0.46 -10.45
CA PRO A 72 -18.13 -0.91 -11.59
C PRO A 72 -16.90 -0.03 -11.85
N GLY A 73 -15.74 -0.65 -12.01
CA GLY A 73 -14.48 0.01 -12.35
C GLY A 73 -13.86 0.83 -11.21
N THR A 74 -14.34 0.70 -9.98
CA THR A 74 -13.83 1.50 -8.85
C THR A 74 -12.90 0.76 -7.90
N PHE A 75 -12.74 -0.54 -8.06
CA PHE A 75 -11.84 -1.32 -7.20
C PHE A 75 -10.39 -1.07 -7.60
N VAL A 76 -9.59 -0.56 -6.67
CA VAL A 76 -8.14 -0.46 -6.77
C VAL A 76 -7.52 -1.45 -5.80
N PRO A 77 -6.96 -2.57 -6.29
CA PRO A 77 -6.37 -3.59 -5.45
C PRO A 77 -5.12 -3.05 -4.75
N LEU A 78 -4.85 -3.55 -3.56
CA LEU A 78 -3.65 -3.30 -2.78
C LEU A 78 -3.09 -4.61 -2.26
N ASN A 79 -1.76 -4.71 -2.22
CA ASN A 79 -1.05 -5.90 -1.76
C ASN A 79 -1.34 -7.17 -2.59
N SER A 80 -1.65 -7.02 -3.88
CA SER A 80 -2.00 -8.14 -4.76
C SER A 80 -0.93 -9.22 -4.84
N LEU A 81 0.34 -8.87 -4.73
CA LEU A 81 1.47 -9.80 -4.75
C LEU A 81 2.10 -10.04 -3.38
N TYR A 82 1.59 -9.42 -2.32
CA TYR A 82 2.17 -9.54 -0.98
C TYR A 82 2.20 -11.00 -0.49
N ASP A 83 3.39 -11.53 -0.30
CA ASP A 83 3.63 -12.89 0.20
C ASP A 83 5.09 -13.01 0.70
N PRO A 84 5.43 -12.39 1.85
CA PRO A 84 6.80 -12.33 2.35
C PRO A 84 7.34 -13.69 2.80
N GLU A 85 6.46 -14.64 3.08
CA GLU A 85 6.80 -15.98 3.55
C GLU A 85 6.89 -17.00 2.40
N PHE A 86 6.61 -16.58 1.16
CA PHE A 86 6.62 -17.45 -0.03
C PHE A 86 5.80 -18.73 0.18
N ASN A 87 4.54 -18.56 0.58
CA ASN A 87 3.64 -19.65 0.90
C ASN A 87 3.53 -20.66 -0.25
N GLN A 88 3.45 -21.95 0.09
CA GLN A 88 3.23 -23.02 -0.89
C GLN A 88 1.87 -22.86 -1.59
N GLU A 89 0.91 -22.27 -0.92
CA GLU A 89 -0.40 -21.91 -1.46
C GLU A 89 -0.34 -20.82 -2.54
N GLY A 90 0.79 -20.12 -2.68
CA GLY A 90 0.99 -19.03 -3.63
C GLY A 90 0.24 -17.74 -3.28
N SER A 91 -0.25 -17.63 -2.05
CA SER A 91 -1.06 -16.50 -1.57
C SER A 91 -1.02 -16.39 -0.06
N THR A 92 -1.32 -15.21 0.49
CA THR A 92 -1.61 -14.99 1.91
C THR A 92 -3.07 -15.29 2.29
N GLY A 93 -3.89 -15.75 1.34
CA GLY A 93 -5.28 -16.15 1.57
C GLY A 93 -6.26 -15.00 1.79
N VAL A 94 -5.87 -13.75 1.49
CA VAL A 94 -6.76 -12.58 1.49
C VAL A 94 -6.50 -11.68 0.28
N VAL A 95 -7.55 -10.99 -0.14
CA VAL A 95 -7.53 -9.94 -1.16
C VAL A 95 -7.92 -8.63 -0.48
N THR A 96 -7.16 -7.57 -0.71
CA THR A 96 -7.43 -6.26 -0.12
C THR A 96 -7.41 -5.16 -1.18
N GLY A 97 -8.05 -4.04 -0.89
CA GLY A 97 -8.06 -2.87 -1.77
C GLY A 97 -9.04 -1.81 -1.31
N LEU A 98 -9.11 -0.75 -2.09
CA LEU A 98 -10.11 0.31 -1.97
C LEU A 98 -11.18 0.10 -3.04
N GLY A 99 -12.44 0.33 -2.70
CA GLY A 99 -13.52 0.28 -3.67
C GLY A 99 -14.68 1.17 -3.27
N LYS A 100 -15.38 1.71 -4.24
CA LYS A 100 -16.66 2.36 -3.97
C LYS A 100 -17.73 1.30 -3.77
N ILE A 101 -18.53 1.49 -2.76
CA ILE A 101 -19.70 0.68 -2.45
C ILE A 101 -20.87 1.64 -2.30
N SER A 102 -21.81 1.63 -3.22
CA SER A 102 -22.91 2.61 -3.27
C SER A 102 -22.42 4.07 -3.25
N GLY A 103 -21.43 4.38 -4.08
CA GLY A 103 -20.86 5.72 -4.21
C GLY A 103 -19.80 6.10 -3.16
N ARG A 104 -19.52 5.26 -2.17
CA ARG A 104 -18.66 5.56 -1.00
C ARG A 104 -17.44 4.64 -0.96
N TYR A 105 -16.25 5.19 -0.83
CA TYR A 105 -15.06 4.40 -0.64
C TYR A 105 -15.06 3.69 0.71
N GLY A 106 -14.66 2.43 0.68
CA GLY A 106 -14.32 1.64 1.84
C GLY A 106 -13.07 0.83 1.58
N VAL A 107 -12.39 0.41 2.63
CA VAL A 107 -11.36 -0.61 2.55
C VAL A 107 -12.04 -1.98 2.55
N ILE A 108 -11.64 -2.84 1.66
CA ILE A 108 -12.18 -4.18 1.52
C ILE A 108 -11.12 -5.19 1.94
N ILE A 109 -11.50 -6.13 2.79
CA ILE A 109 -10.75 -7.36 3.06
C ILE A 109 -11.64 -8.53 2.63
N ALA A 110 -11.20 -9.35 1.71
CA ALA A 110 -11.91 -10.56 1.31
C ALA A 110 -11.06 -11.79 1.58
N SER A 111 -11.55 -12.69 2.42
CA SER A 111 -10.91 -13.98 2.64
C SER A 111 -11.01 -14.82 1.37
N ASP A 112 -9.88 -15.29 0.84
CA ASP A 112 -9.88 -16.16 -0.33
C ASP A 112 -10.26 -17.59 0.08
N ASN A 113 -11.53 -17.92 -0.12
CA ASN A 113 -12.09 -19.23 0.22
C ASN A 113 -11.50 -20.39 -0.59
N LYS A 114 -10.81 -20.11 -1.69
CA LYS A 114 -10.03 -21.11 -2.44
C LYS A 114 -8.78 -21.55 -1.69
N VAL A 115 -8.19 -20.65 -0.92
CA VAL A 115 -6.94 -20.90 -0.19
C VAL A 115 -7.26 -21.42 1.20
N LEU A 116 -7.21 -22.75 1.37
CA LEU A 116 -7.48 -23.45 2.63
C LEU A 116 -8.79 -23.00 3.32
N ALA A 117 -9.83 -22.70 2.52
CA ALA A 117 -11.10 -22.16 2.99
C ALA A 117 -10.93 -20.90 3.89
N GLY A 118 -10.01 -20.00 3.51
CA GLY A 118 -9.72 -18.75 4.24
C GLY A 118 -8.97 -18.94 5.56
N ALA A 119 -8.28 -20.05 5.76
CA ALA A 119 -7.51 -20.30 6.98
C ALA A 119 -6.40 -19.24 7.22
N TRP A 120 -6.03 -19.06 8.46
CA TRP A 120 -4.85 -18.28 8.81
C TRP A 120 -3.58 -18.99 8.35
N ILE A 121 -2.81 -18.32 7.51
CA ILE A 121 -1.54 -18.79 6.97
C ILE A 121 -0.46 -17.71 7.17
N PRO A 122 0.83 -18.06 7.06
CA PRO A 122 1.91 -17.08 7.23
C PRO A 122 1.75 -15.85 6.33
N GLY A 123 2.08 -14.67 6.84
CA GLY A 123 1.96 -13.39 6.14
C GLY A 123 0.55 -12.79 6.08
N GLN A 124 -0.52 -13.59 6.25
CA GLN A 124 -1.90 -13.11 6.16
C GLN A 124 -2.22 -12.00 7.17
N ARG A 125 -1.74 -12.15 8.40
CA ARG A 125 -1.99 -11.17 9.48
C ARG A 125 -1.47 -9.77 9.14
N ASP A 126 -0.27 -9.67 8.59
CA ASP A 126 0.33 -8.38 8.23
C ASP A 126 -0.40 -7.75 7.04
N HIS A 127 -0.88 -8.58 6.11
CA HIS A 127 -1.74 -8.15 5.02
C HIS A 127 -3.06 -7.55 5.53
N ILE A 128 -3.72 -8.22 6.49
CA ILE A 128 -4.93 -7.72 7.15
C ILE A 128 -4.65 -6.43 7.92
N PHE A 129 -3.57 -6.36 8.69
CA PHE A 129 -3.20 -5.16 9.45
C PHE A 129 -2.99 -3.97 8.55
N ARG A 130 -2.32 -4.17 7.41
CA ARG A 130 -2.10 -3.08 6.47
C ARG A 130 -3.42 -2.51 5.94
N ALA A 131 -4.39 -3.36 5.64
CA ALA A 131 -5.73 -2.90 5.24
C ALA A 131 -6.45 -2.14 6.37
N GLN A 132 -6.34 -2.61 7.60
CA GLN A 132 -6.89 -1.91 8.77
C GLN A 132 -6.21 -0.55 9.01
N ASP A 133 -4.89 -0.46 8.83
CA ASP A 133 -4.15 0.80 8.94
C ASP A 133 -4.57 1.81 7.86
N ILE A 134 -4.83 1.34 6.64
CA ILE A 134 -5.35 2.17 5.55
C ILE A 134 -6.74 2.72 5.90
N ALA A 135 -7.63 1.88 6.45
CA ALA A 135 -8.96 2.31 6.88
C ALA A 135 -8.87 3.38 7.99
N GLU A 136 -7.99 3.17 8.97
CA GLU A 136 -7.73 4.15 10.04
C GLU A 136 -7.22 5.47 9.46
N ARG A 137 -6.22 5.41 8.61
CA ARG A 137 -5.58 6.61 8.08
C ARG A 137 -6.52 7.44 7.21
N LEU A 138 -7.29 6.80 6.36
CA LEU A 138 -8.27 7.47 5.50
C LEU A 138 -9.59 7.77 6.23
N ASN A 139 -9.79 7.21 7.41
CA ASN A 139 -11.01 7.31 8.22
C ASN A 139 -12.26 6.94 7.41
N ILE A 140 -12.18 5.82 6.70
CA ILE A 140 -13.26 5.27 5.88
C ILE A 140 -13.68 3.88 6.37
N PRO A 141 -14.92 3.44 6.08
CA PRO A 141 -15.39 2.13 6.52
C PRO A 141 -14.51 0.97 6.07
N LEU A 142 -14.47 -0.08 6.88
CA LEU A 142 -13.85 -1.37 6.56
C LEU A 142 -14.95 -2.40 6.30
N VAL A 143 -14.92 -3.04 5.14
CA VAL A 143 -15.83 -4.13 4.79
C VAL A 143 -15.03 -5.43 4.72
N TRP A 144 -15.42 -6.40 5.55
CA TRP A 144 -14.81 -7.71 5.54
C TRP A 144 -15.76 -8.75 4.94
N ILE A 145 -15.38 -9.31 3.80
CA ILE A 145 -15.99 -10.48 3.19
C ILE A 145 -15.31 -11.70 3.81
N LEU A 146 -15.91 -12.22 4.88
CA LEU A 146 -15.28 -13.20 5.76
C LEU A 146 -15.60 -14.64 5.40
N ASN A 147 -14.55 -15.44 5.34
CA ASN A 147 -14.57 -16.87 5.34
C ASN A 147 -13.27 -17.35 6.01
N CYS A 148 -13.33 -17.99 7.16
CA CYS A 148 -12.11 -18.35 7.89
C CYS A 148 -12.24 -19.70 8.58
N SER A 149 -11.64 -20.73 8.02
CA SER A 149 -11.72 -22.12 8.54
C SER A 149 -10.85 -22.39 9.79
N GLY A 150 -10.15 -21.38 10.31
CA GLY A 150 -9.26 -21.51 11.47
C GLY A 150 -7.79 -21.32 11.11
N VAL A 151 -6.88 -21.98 11.82
CA VAL A 151 -5.42 -21.86 11.67
C VAL A 151 -4.85 -23.00 10.85
N LYS A 152 -3.89 -22.75 9.97
CA LYS A 152 -3.06 -23.80 9.35
C LYS A 152 -2.21 -24.46 10.44
N LEU A 153 -2.68 -25.60 10.96
CA LEU A 153 -2.12 -26.23 12.15
C LEU A 153 -0.65 -26.62 12.01
N THR A 154 -0.21 -26.96 10.80
CA THR A 154 1.19 -27.35 10.51
C THR A 154 2.19 -26.21 10.57
N GLU A 155 1.72 -24.97 10.62
CA GLU A 155 2.54 -23.75 10.70
C GLU A 155 2.01 -22.77 11.76
N GLN A 156 1.36 -23.32 12.81
CA GLN A 156 0.70 -22.53 13.84
C GLN A 156 1.66 -21.57 14.57
N GLU A 157 2.92 -21.93 14.69
CA GLU A 157 3.95 -21.10 15.34
C GLU A 157 4.21 -19.77 14.61
N LYS A 158 3.95 -19.73 13.29
CA LYS A 158 4.09 -18.51 12.48
C LYS A 158 2.87 -17.61 12.52
N VAL A 159 1.70 -18.12 12.91
CA VAL A 159 0.42 -17.40 12.75
C VAL A 159 -0.34 -17.15 14.04
N TYR A 160 -0.14 -17.97 15.09
CA TYR A 160 -1.03 -17.98 16.25
C TYR A 160 -0.67 -16.92 17.31
N ALA A 161 0.57 -16.86 17.78
CA ALA A 161 0.96 -16.04 18.94
C ALA A 161 1.99 -14.97 18.58
N GLY A 162 2.18 -14.01 19.49
CA GLY A 162 3.18 -12.96 19.37
C GLY A 162 2.58 -11.58 19.04
N ARG A 163 3.46 -10.57 18.97
CA ARG A 163 3.05 -9.16 18.79
C ARG A 163 2.26 -8.88 17.51
N ARG A 164 2.49 -9.67 16.48
CA ARG A 164 1.87 -9.57 15.17
C ARG A 164 1.01 -10.80 14.87
N SER A 165 0.38 -11.36 15.89
CA SER A 165 -0.49 -12.54 15.76
C SER A 165 -1.85 -12.17 15.14
N GLY A 166 -2.57 -13.19 14.65
CA GLY A 166 -3.93 -13.02 14.14
C GLY A 166 -4.89 -12.40 15.16
N GLY A 167 -4.67 -12.68 16.47
CA GLY A 167 -5.45 -12.06 17.56
C GLY A 167 -5.35 -10.54 17.62
N ARG A 168 -4.27 -9.93 17.15
CA ARG A 168 -4.16 -8.47 17.09
C ARG A 168 -5.24 -7.84 16.19
N ALA A 169 -5.68 -8.53 15.13
CA ALA A 169 -6.73 -8.02 14.25
C ALA A 169 -8.07 -7.81 14.98
N PHE A 170 -8.35 -8.59 16.03
CA PHE A 170 -9.55 -8.40 16.85
C PHE A 170 -9.51 -7.08 17.61
N PHE A 171 -8.36 -6.77 18.20
CA PHE A 171 -8.14 -5.49 18.88
C PHE A 171 -8.18 -4.33 17.89
N ARG A 172 -7.61 -4.50 16.67
CA ARG A 172 -7.66 -3.46 15.63
C ARG A 172 -9.10 -3.12 15.22
N HIS A 173 -10.02 -4.10 15.17
CA HIS A 173 -11.43 -3.81 14.93
C HIS A 173 -12.01 -2.91 16.03
N ALA A 174 -11.72 -3.24 17.30
CA ALA A 174 -12.18 -2.42 18.41
C ALA A 174 -11.56 -1.01 18.39
N GLU A 175 -10.29 -0.87 18.02
CA GLU A 175 -9.62 0.42 17.85
C GLU A 175 -10.27 1.24 16.74
N LEU A 176 -10.52 0.65 15.57
CA LEU A 176 -11.20 1.31 14.46
C LEU A 176 -12.60 1.82 14.87
N GLU A 177 -13.37 1.00 15.56
CA GLU A 177 -14.69 1.37 16.04
C GLU A 177 -14.63 2.49 17.10
N GLN A 178 -13.62 2.51 17.97
CA GLN A 178 -13.38 3.60 18.90
C GLN A 178 -13.06 4.93 18.19
N GLU A 179 -12.39 4.86 17.05
CA GLU A 179 -12.12 6.01 16.17
C GLU A 179 -13.34 6.43 15.34
N GLY A 180 -14.46 5.70 15.45
CA GLY A 180 -15.69 5.95 14.71
C GLY A 180 -15.67 5.40 13.28
N ILE A 181 -14.76 4.48 12.99
CA ILE A 181 -14.68 3.78 11.70
C ILE A 181 -15.55 2.54 11.77
N GLN A 182 -16.57 2.48 10.94
CA GLN A 182 -17.47 1.33 10.89
C GLN A 182 -16.77 0.11 10.29
N VAL A 183 -16.94 -1.04 10.94
CA VAL A 183 -16.51 -2.34 10.41
C VAL A 183 -17.76 -3.18 10.12
N ILE A 184 -17.93 -3.57 8.85
CA ILE A 184 -19.04 -4.38 8.38
C ILE A 184 -18.52 -5.75 7.97
N CYS A 185 -19.13 -6.81 8.48
CA CYS A 185 -18.80 -8.18 8.10
C CYS A 185 -19.92 -8.78 7.22
N GLY A 186 -19.58 -9.15 6.00
CA GLY A 186 -20.36 -10.10 5.19
C GLY A 186 -19.81 -11.51 5.41
N MET A 187 -20.51 -12.33 6.18
CA MET A 187 -20.01 -13.62 6.65
C MET A 187 -20.53 -14.78 5.82
N TYR A 188 -19.61 -15.65 5.44
CA TYR A 188 -19.89 -16.85 4.66
C TYR A 188 -19.28 -18.10 5.31
N ALA A 189 -19.77 -19.28 4.97
CA ALA A 189 -19.25 -20.58 5.36
C ALA A 189 -18.95 -20.72 6.88
N THR A 190 -17.94 -21.50 7.23
CA THR A 190 -17.66 -21.87 8.62
C THR A 190 -16.51 -21.03 9.18
N ASN A 191 -16.75 -20.38 10.33
CA ASN A 191 -15.80 -19.49 10.98
C ASN A 191 -15.60 -19.90 12.46
N PRO A 192 -14.81 -20.94 12.75
CA PRO A 192 -14.53 -21.38 14.11
C PRO A 192 -13.36 -20.64 14.74
N ALA A 193 -13.31 -20.65 16.06
CA ALA A 193 -12.20 -20.14 16.88
C ALA A 193 -11.79 -18.72 16.49
N GLY A 194 -10.58 -18.50 15.99
CA GLY A 194 -10.12 -17.20 15.51
C GLY A 194 -10.99 -16.61 14.40
N GLY A 195 -11.50 -17.45 13.50
CA GLY A 195 -12.49 -17.04 12.49
C GLY A 195 -13.78 -16.52 13.12
N GLY A 196 -14.24 -17.15 14.19
CA GLY A 196 -15.38 -16.66 14.98
C GLY A 196 -15.14 -15.30 15.60
N TYR A 197 -13.92 -15.02 16.07
CA TYR A 197 -13.58 -13.70 16.59
C TYR A 197 -13.45 -12.63 15.50
N HIS A 198 -13.00 -12.99 14.31
CA HIS A 198 -13.08 -12.08 13.17
C HIS A 198 -14.53 -11.75 12.81
N ALA A 199 -15.42 -12.73 12.90
CA ALA A 199 -16.84 -12.56 12.60
C ALA A 199 -17.58 -11.69 13.64
N ILE A 200 -17.28 -11.89 14.95
CA ILE A 200 -18.01 -11.22 16.05
C ILE A 200 -17.48 -9.83 16.40
N SER A 201 -16.22 -9.51 15.99
CA SER A 201 -15.61 -8.21 16.30
C SER A 201 -16.29 -7.02 15.62
N PRO A 202 -16.73 -7.09 14.35
CA PRO A 202 -17.48 -6.02 13.68
C PRO A 202 -18.83 -5.73 14.32
N SER A 203 -19.24 -4.46 14.32
CA SER A 203 -20.55 -4.05 14.86
C SER A 203 -21.73 -4.48 13.99
N ILE A 204 -21.50 -4.71 12.70
CA ILE A 204 -22.55 -5.11 11.75
C ILE A 204 -22.14 -6.44 11.13
N ILE A 205 -22.94 -7.48 11.41
CA ILE A 205 -22.71 -8.83 10.89
C ILE A 205 -23.91 -9.24 10.02
N LEU A 206 -23.64 -9.37 8.72
CA LEU A 206 -24.59 -9.81 7.70
C LEU A 206 -24.17 -11.18 7.22
N ALA A 207 -25.01 -12.19 7.32
CA ALA A 207 -24.60 -13.56 7.14
C ALA A 207 -25.35 -14.27 6.03
N HIS A 208 -24.68 -15.16 5.32
CA HIS A 208 -25.33 -16.17 4.52
C HIS A 208 -25.96 -17.24 5.44
N GLU A 209 -27.10 -17.81 5.09
CA GLU A 209 -27.83 -18.77 5.95
C GLU A 209 -27.00 -20.02 6.34
N LYS A 210 -26.03 -20.41 5.50
CA LYS A 210 -25.10 -21.50 5.76
C LYS A 210 -23.87 -21.10 6.56
N ALA A 211 -23.73 -19.81 6.88
CA ALA A 211 -22.63 -19.32 7.67
C ALA A 211 -22.80 -19.65 9.14
N ASN A 212 -21.67 -19.88 9.81
CA ASN A 212 -21.64 -20.02 11.25
C ASN A 212 -20.38 -19.41 11.84
N MET A 213 -20.45 -19.03 13.11
CA MET A 213 -19.31 -18.62 13.92
C MET A 213 -19.38 -19.34 15.27
N ALA A 214 -18.27 -19.93 15.71
CA ALA A 214 -18.26 -20.74 16.91
C ALA A 214 -16.94 -20.61 17.67
N VAL A 215 -16.98 -20.79 18.98
CA VAL A 215 -15.77 -20.79 19.84
C VAL A 215 -14.78 -21.89 19.44
N GLY A 216 -15.28 -23.02 18.97
CA GLY A 216 -14.46 -24.15 18.52
C GLY A 216 -15.04 -24.85 17.30
N GLY A 217 -14.17 -25.35 16.42
CA GLY A 217 -14.54 -26.15 15.27
C GLY A 217 -14.76 -27.62 15.63
N GLY A 218 -15.31 -28.36 14.67
CA GLY A 218 -15.61 -29.80 14.83
C GLY A 218 -14.40 -30.63 15.25
N GLY A 219 -13.21 -30.25 14.79
CA GLY A 219 -11.96 -30.92 15.20
C GLY A 219 -11.63 -30.77 16.70
N ILE A 220 -11.95 -29.63 17.30
CA ILE A 220 -11.74 -29.42 18.74
C ILE A 220 -12.81 -30.18 19.54
N VAL A 221 -14.06 -30.10 19.12
CA VAL A 221 -15.16 -30.78 19.78
C VAL A 221 -14.99 -32.32 19.73
N GLY A 222 -14.53 -32.86 18.60
CA GLY A 222 -14.25 -34.27 18.44
C GLY A 222 -12.95 -34.75 19.10
N GLY A 223 -11.94 -33.87 19.17
CA GLY A 223 -10.63 -34.14 19.79
C GLY A 223 -10.63 -34.15 21.32
N MET A 224 -11.72 -33.74 21.96
CA MET A 224 -11.90 -33.83 23.43
C MET A 224 -12.30 -35.23 23.91
N SER A 225 -11.80 -36.28 23.25
CA SER A 225 -12.03 -37.68 23.70
C SER A 225 -11.44 -37.90 25.08
N PRO A 226 -12.18 -38.56 26.02
CA PRO A 226 -11.67 -38.81 27.37
C PRO A 226 -10.45 -39.71 27.44
N LYS A 227 -10.12 -40.42 26.38
CA LYS A 227 -9.04 -41.42 26.34
C LYS A 227 -7.65 -40.84 26.06
N GLY A 228 -7.53 -39.60 25.67
CA GLY A 228 -6.25 -38.84 25.63
C GLY A 228 -5.17 -39.35 24.66
N GLY A 229 -5.46 -40.31 23.79
CA GLY A 229 -4.54 -40.90 22.83
C GLY A 229 -4.96 -40.63 21.39
N PHE A 230 -3.98 -40.50 20.49
CA PHE A 230 -4.20 -40.42 19.05
C PHE A 230 -3.99 -41.83 18.47
N ASP A 231 -5.08 -42.55 18.26
CA ASP A 231 -5.16 -43.86 17.63
C ASP A 231 -6.20 -43.86 16.50
N LEU A 232 -6.40 -45.02 15.84
CA LEU A 232 -7.34 -45.13 14.76
C LEU A 232 -8.80 -44.85 15.22
N GLU A 233 -9.19 -45.35 16.39
CA GLU A 233 -10.53 -45.12 16.95
C GLU A 233 -10.78 -43.65 17.23
N GLY A 234 -9.78 -42.94 17.77
CA GLY A 234 -9.82 -41.50 17.97
C GLY A 234 -9.92 -40.72 16.67
N ALA A 235 -9.18 -41.13 15.63
CA ALA A 235 -9.24 -40.53 14.30
C ALA A 235 -10.63 -40.73 13.65
N GLU A 236 -11.21 -41.91 13.73
CA GLU A 236 -12.55 -42.22 13.22
C GLU A 236 -13.62 -41.38 13.95
N THR A 237 -13.53 -41.31 15.28
CA THR A 237 -14.41 -40.48 16.12
C THR A 237 -14.34 -39.01 15.73
N LEU A 238 -13.13 -38.50 15.46
CA LEU A 238 -12.91 -37.13 15.03
C LEU A 238 -13.53 -36.85 13.65
N ILE A 239 -13.38 -37.81 12.71
CA ILE A 239 -13.98 -37.69 11.36
C ILE A 239 -15.50 -37.67 11.47
N GLU A 240 -16.10 -38.51 12.31
CA GLU A 240 -17.55 -38.54 12.52
C GLU A 240 -18.05 -37.24 13.17
N ALA A 241 -17.38 -36.75 14.21
CA ALA A 241 -17.71 -35.49 14.84
C ALA A 241 -17.61 -34.33 13.85
N THR A 242 -16.57 -34.30 13.00
CA THR A 242 -16.41 -33.29 11.94
C THR A 242 -17.52 -33.36 10.90
N ARG A 243 -17.98 -34.58 10.57
CA ARG A 243 -19.11 -34.78 9.64
C ARG A 243 -20.41 -34.25 10.25
N LYS A 244 -20.71 -34.59 11.50
CA LYS A 244 -21.85 -34.04 12.25
C LYS A 244 -21.82 -32.52 12.32
N PHE A 245 -20.67 -31.95 12.62
CA PHE A 245 -20.47 -30.53 12.70
C PHE A 245 -20.76 -29.82 11.36
N LYS A 246 -20.44 -30.44 10.23
CA LYS A 246 -20.76 -29.90 8.90
C LYS A 246 -22.26 -29.97 8.57
N GLN A 247 -22.97 -30.97 9.10
CA GLN A 247 -24.41 -31.11 8.90
C GLN A 247 -25.23 -30.14 9.77
N VAL A 248 -24.79 -29.94 11.02
CA VAL A 248 -25.42 -29.01 11.97
C VAL A 248 -24.29 -28.20 12.65
N PRO A 249 -23.76 -27.16 11.99
CA PRO A 249 -22.68 -26.40 12.57
C PRO A 249 -23.16 -25.61 13.80
N PRO A 250 -22.47 -25.71 14.95
CA PRO A 250 -22.75 -24.85 16.09
C PRO A 250 -22.55 -23.39 15.73
N GLY A 251 -23.36 -22.51 16.30
CA GLY A 251 -23.25 -21.08 16.04
C GLY A 251 -23.75 -20.63 14.65
N GLY A 252 -24.64 -21.41 14.04
CA GLY A 252 -25.34 -21.02 12.82
C GLY A 252 -26.52 -20.04 13.10
N LYS A 253 -27.34 -19.82 12.07
CA LYS A 253 -28.53 -18.95 12.11
C LYS A 253 -29.41 -19.17 13.33
N SER A 254 -29.78 -20.44 13.61
CA SER A 254 -30.66 -20.83 14.74
C SER A 254 -30.14 -20.39 16.11
N ILE A 255 -28.86 -20.08 16.24
CA ILE A 255 -28.26 -19.56 17.47
C ILE A 255 -27.98 -18.06 17.35
N HIS A 256 -27.17 -17.67 16.37
CA HIS A 256 -26.65 -16.30 16.36
C HIS A 256 -27.56 -15.28 15.69
N HIS A 257 -28.59 -15.70 14.96
CA HIS A 257 -29.67 -14.83 14.54
C HIS A 257 -30.88 -14.95 15.49
N ASP A 258 -31.36 -16.18 15.70
CA ASP A 258 -32.67 -16.39 16.33
C ASP A 258 -32.61 -16.25 17.88
N VAL A 259 -31.44 -16.45 18.52
CA VAL A 259 -31.30 -16.43 19.99
C VAL A 259 -30.41 -15.29 20.46
N THR A 260 -29.16 -15.15 19.94
CA THR A 260 -28.21 -14.15 20.44
C THR A 260 -28.31 -12.80 19.75
N GLY A 261 -28.87 -12.75 18.53
CA GLY A 261 -28.96 -11.53 17.73
C GLY A 261 -27.63 -11.00 17.17
N PHE A 262 -26.55 -11.77 17.26
CA PHE A 262 -25.24 -11.36 16.73
C PHE A 262 -25.24 -11.25 15.21
N MET A 263 -25.85 -12.21 14.50
CA MET A 263 -26.13 -12.06 13.07
C MET A 263 -27.32 -11.14 12.91
N ARG A 264 -27.08 -9.92 12.46
CA ARG A 264 -28.11 -8.90 12.36
C ARG A 264 -29.15 -9.22 11.31
N GLU A 265 -28.69 -9.69 10.14
CA GLU A 265 -29.55 -10.16 9.04
C GLU A 265 -28.94 -11.41 8.41
N VAL A 266 -29.78 -12.29 7.94
CA VAL A 266 -29.38 -13.56 7.31
C VAL A 266 -30.08 -13.70 5.96
N PHE A 267 -29.34 -14.12 4.96
CA PHE A 267 -29.77 -14.21 3.57
C PHE A 267 -29.54 -15.63 3.01
N ASP A 268 -30.40 -16.05 2.12
CA ASP A 268 -30.35 -17.36 1.44
C ASP A 268 -29.35 -17.39 0.27
N THR A 269 -28.92 -16.22 -0.22
CA THR A 269 -27.97 -16.08 -1.33
C THR A 269 -26.75 -15.26 -0.93
N GLU A 270 -25.62 -15.51 -1.59
CA GLU A 270 -24.41 -14.71 -1.40
C GLU A 270 -24.61 -13.25 -1.85
N GLU A 271 -25.37 -13.05 -2.94
CA GLU A 271 -25.75 -11.75 -3.45
C GLU A 271 -26.57 -10.95 -2.43
N GLY A 272 -27.50 -11.62 -1.72
CA GLY A 272 -28.31 -11.00 -0.67
C GLY A 272 -27.44 -10.38 0.43
N VAL A 273 -26.37 -11.08 0.85
CA VAL A 273 -25.40 -10.54 1.81
C VAL A 273 -24.71 -9.29 1.25
N LEU A 274 -24.26 -9.33 -0.01
CA LEU A 274 -23.54 -8.21 -0.64
C LEU A 274 -24.46 -7.00 -0.82
N GLU A 275 -25.71 -7.21 -1.24
CA GLU A 275 -26.71 -6.14 -1.35
C GLU A 275 -27.05 -5.49 0.01
N ALA A 276 -27.07 -6.30 1.08
CA ALA A 276 -27.23 -5.76 2.42
C ALA A 276 -26.01 -4.91 2.83
N VAL A 277 -24.78 -5.34 2.53
CA VAL A 277 -23.58 -4.51 2.76
C VAL A 277 -23.69 -3.18 2.01
N LYS A 278 -24.08 -3.19 0.74
CA LYS A 278 -24.31 -1.98 -0.07
C LYS A 278 -25.33 -1.06 0.58
N LYS A 279 -26.45 -1.61 1.06
CA LYS A 279 -27.49 -0.86 1.75
C LYS A 279 -26.98 -0.19 3.02
N TYR A 280 -26.19 -0.90 3.84
CA TYR A 280 -25.58 -0.31 5.03
C TYR A 280 -24.58 0.78 4.67
N MET A 281 -23.75 0.57 3.67
CA MET A 281 -22.83 1.60 3.18
C MET A 281 -23.58 2.84 2.67
N ALA A 282 -24.67 2.66 1.91
CA ALA A 282 -25.51 3.76 1.43
C ALA A 282 -26.14 4.55 2.57
N GLY A 283 -26.53 3.89 3.66
CA GLY A 283 -27.19 4.49 4.82
C GLY A 283 -26.28 5.21 5.80
N MET A 284 -24.95 5.06 5.69
CA MET A 284 -24.03 5.73 6.61
C MET A 284 -24.06 7.25 6.45
N PRO A 285 -24.09 8.02 7.56
CA PRO A 285 -23.90 9.46 7.50
C PRO A 285 -22.55 9.79 6.90
N MET A 286 -22.51 10.64 5.89
CA MET A 286 -21.24 11.18 5.36
C MET A 286 -21.48 12.49 4.61
N TYR A 287 -20.39 13.18 4.42
CA TYR A 287 -20.36 14.34 3.55
C TYR A 287 -20.31 13.89 2.08
N GLU A 288 -20.97 14.62 1.22
CA GLU A 288 -20.78 14.47 -0.22
C GLU A 288 -19.39 15.02 -0.58
N PRO A 289 -18.45 14.18 -1.02
CA PRO A 289 -17.07 14.64 -1.25
C PRO A 289 -16.97 15.79 -2.25
N SER A 290 -17.86 15.83 -3.23
CA SER A 290 -17.85 16.83 -4.30
C SER A 290 -17.94 18.27 -3.78
N VAL A 291 -18.50 18.50 -2.59
CA VAL A 291 -18.53 19.84 -1.98
C VAL A 291 -17.15 20.40 -1.64
N PHE A 292 -16.16 19.56 -1.57
CA PHE A 292 -14.76 19.94 -1.33
C PHE A 292 -13.95 20.15 -2.62
N ARG A 293 -14.55 19.91 -3.78
CA ARG A 293 -13.87 20.18 -5.05
C ARG A 293 -13.61 21.68 -5.21
N VAL A 294 -12.43 22.00 -5.69
CA VAL A 294 -12.03 23.39 -5.99
C VAL A 294 -12.21 23.73 -7.47
N ALA A 295 -12.46 22.72 -8.29
CA ALA A 295 -12.76 22.82 -9.72
C ALA A 295 -13.56 21.59 -10.17
N GLU A 296 -14.13 21.66 -11.38
CA GLU A 296 -14.67 20.47 -12.05
C GLU A 296 -13.55 19.47 -12.35
N PRO A 297 -13.81 18.17 -12.25
CA PRO A 297 -12.87 17.14 -12.69
C PRO A 297 -12.45 17.34 -14.15
N ALA A 298 -11.20 17.18 -14.44
CA ALA A 298 -10.67 17.29 -15.78
C ALA A 298 -9.59 16.24 -16.04
N ASP A 299 -9.54 15.73 -17.26
CA ASP A 299 -8.44 14.85 -17.66
C ASP A 299 -7.16 15.66 -17.88
N PRO A 300 -5.97 15.03 -17.73
CA PRO A 300 -4.72 15.61 -18.17
C PRO A 300 -4.77 15.97 -19.66
N ILE A 301 -4.10 17.06 -20.04
CA ILE A 301 -4.00 17.48 -21.45
C ILE A 301 -3.24 16.44 -22.29
N TYR A 302 -2.23 15.80 -21.69
CA TYR A 302 -1.33 14.87 -22.37
C TYR A 302 -1.62 13.42 -21.97
N SER A 303 -1.45 12.50 -22.93
CA SER A 303 -1.76 11.08 -22.72
C SER A 303 -0.88 10.43 -21.67
N ALA A 304 -1.48 9.66 -20.77
CA ALA A 304 -0.76 8.84 -19.80
C ALA A 304 0.13 7.77 -20.45
N THR A 305 -0.17 7.34 -21.70
CA THR A 305 0.67 6.37 -22.41
C THR A 305 2.07 6.90 -22.73
N ASP A 306 2.24 8.21 -22.74
CA ASP A 306 3.55 8.85 -22.91
C ASP A 306 4.51 8.59 -21.74
N LEU A 307 3.99 8.24 -20.56
CA LEU A 307 4.82 7.98 -19.36
C LEU A 307 5.86 6.89 -19.61
N ASN A 308 5.48 5.87 -20.39
CA ASN A 308 6.39 4.77 -20.74
C ASN A 308 7.54 5.21 -21.68
N TYR A 309 7.42 6.35 -22.34
CA TYR A 309 8.51 6.96 -23.11
C TYR A 309 9.35 7.93 -22.27
N ILE A 310 8.74 8.56 -21.25
CA ILE A 310 9.36 9.62 -20.44
C ILE A 310 10.23 9.06 -19.33
N VAL A 311 9.70 8.12 -18.53
CA VAL A 311 10.38 7.60 -17.35
C VAL A 311 11.34 6.48 -17.77
N PRO A 312 12.67 6.69 -17.71
CA PRO A 312 13.60 5.69 -18.18
C PRO A 312 13.70 4.52 -17.21
N PHE A 313 13.73 3.31 -17.77
CA PHE A 313 13.99 2.08 -17.03
C PHE A 313 15.43 2.07 -16.47
N GLU A 314 16.37 2.61 -17.25
CA GLU A 314 17.76 2.78 -16.82
C GLU A 314 17.91 3.90 -15.79
N GLN A 315 18.33 3.54 -14.60
CA GLN A 315 18.39 4.45 -13.44
C GLN A 315 19.36 5.62 -13.59
N LYS A 316 20.36 5.52 -14.49
CA LYS A 316 21.34 6.57 -14.76
C LYS A 316 20.84 7.65 -15.73
N ARG A 317 19.76 7.38 -16.46
CA ARG A 317 19.16 8.35 -17.39
C ARG A 317 18.27 9.33 -16.65
N THR A 318 18.24 10.56 -17.15
CA THR A 318 17.42 11.65 -16.59
C THR A 318 16.13 11.84 -17.39
N TYR A 319 15.14 12.48 -16.80
CA TYR A 319 13.88 12.87 -17.40
C TYR A 319 13.31 14.10 -16.70
N SER A 320 12.30 14.76 -17.29
CA SER A 320 11.60 15.87 -16.65
C SER A 320 10.42 15.33 -15.83
N ILE A 321 10.44 15.63 -14.53
CA ILE A 321 9.32 15.28 -13.64
C ILE A 321 8.04 16.06 -14.02
N GLU A 322 8.16 17.27 -14.55
CA GLU A 322 7.04 18.09 -15.00
C GLU A 322 6.25 17.38 -16.12
N GLN A 323 6.95 16.64 -16.99
CA GLN A 323 6.29 15.84 -18.02
C GLN A 323 5.50 14.68 -17.43
N VAL A 324 5.95 14.11 -16.31
CA VAL A 324 5.22 13.07 -15.59
C VAL A 324 3.98 13.67 -14.93
N LEU A 325 4.16 14.73 -14.15
CA LEU A 325 3.07 15.40 -13.42
C LEU A 325 1.98 15.90 -14.38
N ALA A 326 2.36 16.43 -15.54
CA ALA A 326 1.44 16.89 -16.58
C ALA A 326 0.54 15.79 -17.17
N ARG A 327 0.86 14.52 -16.96
CA ARG A 327 0.11 13.36 -17.49
C ARG A 327 -0.73 12.63 -16.43
N VAL A 328 -0.75 13.17 -15.23
CA VAL A 328 -1.42 12.51 -14.09
C VAL A 328 -2.47 13.41 -13.45
N PHE A 329 -2.22 14.73 -13.38
CA PHE A 329 -3.10 15.68 -12.69
C PHE A 329 -4.04 16.43 -13.64
N ASP A 330 -5.17 16.88 -13.10
CA ASP A 330 -6.26 17.54 -13.81
C ASP A 330 -5.79 18.73 -14.63
N GLY A 331 -6.16 18.75 -15.93
CA GLY A 331 -5.83 19.84 -16.85
C GLY A 331 -4.34 20.05 -17.04
N SER A 332 -3.49 19.13 -16.57
CA SER A 332 -2.02 19.30 -16.46
C SER A 332 -1.62 20.55 -15.67
N GLU A 333 -2.52 21.10 -14.87
CA GLU A 333 -2.36 22.36 -14.16
C GLU A 333 -1.71 22.18 -12.81
N HIS A 334 -0.69 22.98 -12.57
CA HIS A 334 0.09 23.01 -11.33
C HIS A 334 0.38 24.42 -10.87
N MET A 335 0.65 24.54 -9.59
CA MET A 335 1.25 25.74 -9.00
C MET A 335 2.45 25.32 -8.18
N GLU A 336 3.64 25.65 -8.65
CA GLU A 336 4.86 25.37 -7.91
C GLU A 336 5.09 26.41 -6.82
N TYR A 337 5.44 25.92 -5.64
CA TYR A 337 5.87 26.72 -4.50
C TYR A 337 7.36 26.99 -4.59
N ARG A 338 7.76 28.26 -4.61
CA ARG A 338 9.16 28.73 -4.67
C ARG A 338 9.97 28.05 -5.79
N PRO A 339 9.60 28.22 -7.07
CA PRO A 339 10.22 27.50 -8.19
C PRO A 339 11.72 27.77 -8.35
N GLU A 340 12.18 28.96 -7.98
CA GLU A 340 13.60 29.38 -8.07
C GLU A 340 14.43 28.90 -6.87
N TYR A 341 13.80 28.29 -5.85
CA TYR A 341 14.47 27.84 -4.64
C TYR A 341 14.45 26.31 -4.57
N ALA A 342 15.60 25.70 -4.25
CA ALA A 342 15.74 24.25 -4.16
C ALA A 342 15.23 23.52 -5.43
N PRO A 343 15.90 23.71 -6.57
CA PRO A 343 15.43 23.17 -7.85
C PRO A 343 15.43 21.65 -7.94
N GLU A 344 16.12 20.94 -7.04
CA GLU A 344 16.14 19.48 -7.00
C GLU A 344 14.81 18.86 -6.56
N VAL A 345 13.94 19.65 -5.93
CA VAL A 345 12.61 19.20 -5.52
C VAL A 345 11.53 20.09 -6.12
N TYR A 346 10.55 19.45 -6.72
CA TYR A 346 9.28 20.07 -7.03
C TYR A 346 8.40 20.04 -5.77
N CYS A 347 7.90 21.17 -5.36
CA CYS A 347 6.91 21.31 -4.29
C CYS A 347 5.77 22.18 -4.79
N GLY A 348 4.52 21.73 -4.72
CA GLY A 348 3.44 22.54 -5.25
C GLY A 348 2.05 21.99 -4.95
N LEU A 349 1.07 22.57 -5.60
CA LEU A 349 -0.32 22.13 -5.57
C LEU A 349 -0.77 21.71 -6.96
N ALA A 350 -1.63 20.70 -6.99
CA ALA A 350 -2.30 20.23 -8.20
C ALA A 350 -3.74 19.84 -7.87
N LYS A 351 -4.49 19.46 -8.87
CA LYS A 351 -5.85 18.94 -8.72
C LYS A 351 -5.92 17.51 -9.23
N ILE A 352 -6.70 16.70 -8.55
CA ILE A 352 -7.05 15.36 -8.97
C ILE A 352 -8.54 15.11 -8.75
N ASP A 353 -9.28 14.79 -9.80
CA ASP A 353 -10.74 14.67 -9.76
C ASP A 353 -11.43 15.94 -9.18
N GLY A 354 -10.87 17.10 -9.46
CA GLY A 354 -11.32 18.40 -8.94
C GLY A 354 -10.90 18.71 -7.51
N PHE A 355 -10.29 17.76 -6.79
CA PHE A 355 -9.79 17.95 -5.42
C PHE A 355 -8.39 18.53 -5.39
N LEU A 356 -8.13 19.41 -4.44
CA LEU A 356 -6.81 19.98 -4.24
C LEU A 356 -5.90 18.99 -3.50
N VAL A 357 -4.67 18.82 -3.99
CA VAL A 357 -3.63 17.99 -3.36
C VAL A 357 -2.30 18.72 -3.35
N GLY A 358 -1.52 18.52 -2.28
CA GLY A 358 -0.11 18.87 -2.22
C GLY A 358 0.71 17.85 -2.99
N VAL A 359 1.71 18.30 -3.73
CA VAL A 359 2.59 17.42 -4.52
C VAL A 359 4.04 17.73 -4.22
N ILE A 360 4.82 16.71 -3.85
CA ILE A 360 6.27 16.76 -3.73
C ILE A 360 6.88 15.71 -4.63
N ALA A 361 7.86 16.10 -5.45
CA ALA A 361 8.53 15.19 -6.38
C ALA A 361 10.02 15.52 -6.53
N ASN A 362 10.84 14.52 -6.84
CA ASN A 362 12.27 14.75 -7.13
C ASN A 362 12.46 15.10 -8.60
N ARG A 363 13.26 16.13 -8.88
CA ARG A 363 13.80 16.39 -10.20
C ARG A 363 15.08 15.60 -10.43
N GLN A 364 15.39 15.32 -11.68
CA GLN A 364 16.55 14.54 -12.09
C GLN A 364 17.48 15.38 -12.97
N GLY A 365 18.77 15.01 -13.03
CA GLY A 365 19.76 15.66 -13.87
C GLY A 365 20.60 16.72 -13.18
N PHE A 366 21.35 17.49 -13.98
CA PHE A 366 22.12 18.62 -13.47
C PHE A 366 21.23 19.86 -13.42
N LEU A 367 21.23 20.54 -12.28
CA LEU A 367 20.31 21.63 -11.99
C LEU A 367 20.92 23.04 -12.17
N GLY A 368 22.10 23.11 -12.72
CA GLY A 368 22.74 24.30 -13.28
C GLY A 368 23.48 25.19 -12.30
N LYS A 369 22.92 25.65 -11.21
CA LYS A 369 23.60 26.50 -10.22
C LYS A 369 23.87 25.73 -8.94
N GLY A 370 25.09 25.85 -8.42
CA GLY A 370 25.42 25.35 -7.08
C GLY A 370 24.72 26.18 -6.00
N TYR A 371 24.54 25.57 -4.84
CA TYR A 371 23.98 26.28 -3.69
C TYR A 371 25.02 27.21 -3.08
N PRO A 372 24.63 28.44 -2.68
CA PRO A 372 25.57 29.44 -2.09
C PRO A 372 26.34 28.92 -0.87
N HIS A 373 25.73 27.99 -0.11
CA HIS A 373 26.34 27.38 1.09
C HIS A 373 27.45 26.37 0.78
N TYR A 374 27.54 25.93 -0.45
CA TYR A 374 28.61 25.05 -0.95
C TYR A 374 29.62 25.83 -1.82
N ALA A 375 29.59 27.16 -1.75
CA ALA A 375 30.24 28.06 -2.70
C ALA A 375 31.76 27.89 -2.84
N GLU A 376 32.45 27.35 -1.86
CA GLU A 376 33.89 27.12 -1.94
C GLU A 376 34.28 26.07 -3.00
N ASN A 377 33.34 25.20 -3.45
CA ASN A 377 33.63 24.07 -4.31
C ASN A 377 32.83 24.02 -5.62
N GLN A 378 32.13 25.08 -6.03
CA GLN A 378 31.30 25.10 -7.25
C GLN A 378 30.39 23.86 -7.36
N TYR A 379 29.75 23.47 -6.27
CA TYR A 379 28.91 22.26 -6.22
C TYR A 379 27.68 22.44 -7.11
N LEU A 380 27.64 21.67 -8.19
CA LEU A 380 26.48 21.64 -9.06
C LEU A 380 25.42 20.75 -8.40
N GLY A 381 24.22 21.29 -8.18
CA GLY A 381 23.10 20.51 -7.68
C GLY A 381 22.80 19.34 -8.61
N ILE A 382 22.76 18.13 -8.05
CA ILE A 382 22.40 16.91 -8.76
C ILE A 382 20.97 16.51 -8.36
N GLY A 383 20.10 16.41 -9.33
CA GLY A 383 18.73 15.94 -9.12
C GLY A 383 18.69 14.52 -8.56
N GLY A 384 17.65 14.23 -7.80
CA GLY A 384 17.50 12.96 -7.09
C GLY A 384 18.22 12.89 -5.74
N LYS A 385 19.15 13.81 -5.44
CA LYS A 385 19.68 14.01 -4.09
C LYS A 385 18.88 15.07 -3.34
N LEU A 386 18.87 14.98 -2.02
CA LEU A 386 18.25 15.97 -1.14
C LEU A 386 19.34 16.82 -0.47
N TYR A 387 19.18 18.13 -0.57
CA TYR A 387 20.06 19.14 0.02
C TYR A 387 19.31 19.96 1.06
N ARG A 388 20.01 20.84 1.75
CA ARG A 388 19.50 21.70 2.81
C ARG A 388 18.23 22.45 2.39
N GLU A 389 18.31 23.15 1.28
CA GLU A 389 17.23 23.99 0.76
C GLU A 389 16.01 23.15 0.33
N GLY A 390 16.23 21.94 -0.21
CA GLY A 390 15.18 21.00 -0.57
C GLY A 390 14.43 20.50 0.65
N LEU A 391 15.14 20.12 1.71
CA LEU A 391 14.52 19.70 2.98
C LEU A 391 13.69 20.82 3.60
N ILE A 392 14.16 22.08 3.53
CA ILE A 392 13.42 23.25 4.01
C ILE A 392 12.16 23.48 3.18
N LYS A 393 12.27 23.48 1.84
CA LYS A 393 11.13 23.69 0.92
C LYS A 393 10.04 22.63 1.11
N MET A 394 10.43 21.36 1.24
CA MET A 394 9.50 20.27 1.49
C MET A 394 8.81 20.44 2.85
N ASN A 395 9.57 20.77 3.89
CA ASN A 395 9.04 20.99 5.23
C ASN A 395 7.99 22.12 5.25
N GLU A 396 8.29 23.24 4.61
CA GLU A 396 7.36 24.38 4.49
C GLU A 396 6.06 23.95 3.78
N LEU A 397 6.12 23.19 2.68
CA LEU A 397 4.92 22.75 1.99
C LEU A 397 4.09 21.75 2.83
N VAL A 398 4.74 20.82 3.53
CA VAL A 398 4.05 19.90 4.45
C VAL A 398 3.27 20.69 5.50
N MET A 399 3.87 21.75 6.05
CA MET A 399 3.22 22.57 7.05
C MET A 399 2.06 23.40 6.47
N PHE A 400 2.21 23.95 5.26
CA PHE A 400 1.11 24.64 4.59
C PHE A 400 -0.06 23.68 4.33
N CYS A 401 0.22 22.50 3.80
CA CYS A 401 -0.80 21.50 3.56
C CYS A 401 -1.45 21.07 4.88
N GLY A 402 -0.66 20.86 5.96
CA GLY A 402 -1.15 20.56 7.29
C GLY A 402 -2.10 21.60 7.84
N ARG A 403 -1.71 22.88 7.75
CA ARG A 403 -2.54 24.00 8.17
C ARG A 403 -3.85 24.11 7.37
N ASP A 404 -3.76 23.96 6.06
CA ASP A 404 -4.89 24.15 5.16
C ASP A 404 -5.65 22.84 4.86
N ARG A 405 -5.21 21.72 5.48
CA ARG A 405 -5.85 20.40 5.43
C ARG A 405 -5.89 19.81 4.02
N ILE A 406 -4.79 19.91 3.29
CA ILE A 406 -4.65 19.44 1.92
C ILE A 406 -3.89 18.11 1.94
N PRO A 407 -4.50 16.98 1.56
CA PRO A 407 -3.81 15.69 1.49
C PRO A 407 -2.67 15.73 0.48
N MET A 408 -1.64 14.89 0.67
CA MET A 408 -0.40 15.00 -0.09
C MET A 408 -0.06 13.74 -0.88
N ILE A 409 0.46 13.93 -2.07
CA ILE A 409 0.99 12.89 -2.96
C ILE A 409 2.49 13.15 -3.14
N TRP A 410 3.30 12.13 -2.83
CA TRP A 410 4.74 12.14 -2.97
C TRP A 410 5.17 11.28 -4.15
N VAL A 411 5.98 11.82 -5.03
CA VAL A 411 6.51 11.11 -6.21
C VAL A 411 8.01 10.99 -6.06
N GLN A 412 8.46 9.82 -5.62
CA GLN A 412 9.86 9.57 -5.28
C GLN A 412 10.68 9.10 -6.47
N ASP A 413 11.84 9.72 -6.63
CA ASP A 413 12.98 9.22 -7.36
C ASP A 413 14.25 9.78 -6.72
N THR A 414 14.61 9.23 -5.54
CA THR A 414 15.69 9.78 -4.72
C THR A 414 16.87 8.81 -4.57
N SER A 415 18.06 9.33 -4.76
CA SER A 415 19.33 8.63 -4.53
C SER A 415 19.86 8.79 -3.10
N GLY A 416 19.16 9.51 -2.25
CA GLY A 416 19.56 9.76 -0.86
C GLY A 416 19.68 11.24 -0.50
N ILE A 417 19.99 11.49 0.77
CA ILE A 417 20.42 12.81 1.27
C ILE A 417 21.91 12.95 0.92
N ASP A 418 22.36 14.16 0.69
CA ASP A 418 23.78 14.40 0.46
C ASP A 418 24.62 14.04 1.69
N VAL A 419 25.90 13.71 1.49
CA VAL A 419 26.77 13.15 2.53
C VAL A 419 28.13 13.83 2.54
N GLY A 420 28.82 13.74 3.68
CA GLY A 420 30.16 14.28 3.89
C GLY A 420 30.17 15.53 4.79
N ASP A 421 31.35 16.01 5.15
CA ASP A 421 31.52 17.10 6.12
C ASP A 421 30.74 18.38 5.77
N ILE A 422 30.63 18.69 4.48
CA ILE A 422 29.87 19.85 4.01
C ILE A 422 28.37 19.66 4.29
N ALA A 423 27.86 18.47 3.99
CA ALA A 423 26.47 18.12 4.24
C ALA A 423 26.15 18.14 5.75
N GLU A 424 27.06 17.64 6.58
CA GLU A 424 26.89 17.67 8.04
C GLU A 424 26.90 19.12 8.59
N LYS A 425 27.80 19.97 8.10
CA LYS A 425 27.82 21.41 8.43
C LYS A 425 26.57 22.15 7.95
N ALA A 426 25.93 21.66 6.88
CA ALA A 426 24.66 22.17 6.37
C ALA A 426 23.44 21.63 7.16
N GLU A 427 23.65 20.91 8.25
CA GLU A 427 22.62 20.42 9.17
C GLU A 427 21.60 19.43 8.52
N LEU A 428 22.01 18.67 7.50
CA LEU A 428 21.09 17.81 6.74
C LEU A 428 20.42 16.75 7.61
N LEU A 429 21.12 16.19 8.58
CA LEU A 429 20.55 15.20 9.50
C LEU A 429 19.42 15.82 10.35
N GLY A 430 19.66 17.01 10.92
CA GLY A 430 18.67 17.75 11.71
C GLY A 430 17.45 18.19 10.89
N LEU A 431 17.68 18.63 9.65
CA LEU A 431 16.60 19.03 8.73
C LEU A 431 15.79 17.83 8.25
N GLY A 432 16.43 16.68 8.00
CA GLY A 432 15.73 15.42 7.71
C GLY A 432 14.83 15.02 8.86
N GLN A 433 15.32 15.09 10.11
CA GLN A 433 14.51 14.84 11.30
C GLN A 433 13.36 15.84 11.46
N SER A 434 13.58 17.12 11.14
CA SER A 434 12.53 18.14 11.17
C SER A 434 11.42 17.84 10.16
N LEU A 435 11.78 17.34 8.98
CA LEU A 435 10.79 16.94 7.97
C LEU A 435 9.98 15.71 8.43
N ILE A 436 10.62 14.69 9.00
CA ILE A 436 9.93 13.56 9.62
C ILE A 436 8.93 14.05 10.67
N TYR A 437 9.37 14.98 11.52
CA TYR A 437 8.53 15.55 12.57
C TYR A 437 7.31 16.28 12.00
N SER A 438 7.49 17.06 10.95
CA SER A 438 6.40 17.77 10.29
C SER A 438 5.43 16.84 9.58
N ILE A 439 5.93 15.79 8.93
CA ILE A 439 5.10 14.74 8.33
C ILE A 439 4.21 14.11 9.40
N GLU A 440 4.80 13.61 10.48
CA GLU A 440 4.05 12.92 11.54
C GLU A 440 3.06 13.84 12.25
N SER A 441 3.48 15.09 12.53
CA SER A 441 2.67 16.06 13.25
C SER A 441 1.56 16.69 12.41
N SER A 442 1.68 16.68 11.08
CA SER A 442 0.66 17.26 10.19
C SER A 442 -0.69 16.55 10.33
N GLY A 443 -0.67 15.28 10.69
CA GLY A 443 -1.87 14.46 10.77
C GLY A 443 -2.59 14.29 9.41
N LEU A 444 -1.94 14.64 8.29
CA LEU A 444 -2.53 14.54 6.96
C LEU A 444 -2.40 13.14 6.37
N PRO A 445 -3.41 12.67 5.63
CA PRO A 445 -3.22 11.53 4.77
C PRO A 445 -2.19 11.83 3.68
N MET A 446 -1.30 10.88 3.47
CA MET A 446 -0.28 10.94 2.44
C MET A 446 -0.27 9.64 1.66
N MET A 447 -0.01 9.71 0.37
CA MET A 447 0.35 8.54 -0.43
C MET A 447 1.69 8.78 -1.13
N CYS A 448 2.40 7.71 -1.41
CA CYS A 448 3.66 7.76 -2.15
C CYS A 448 3.58 6.95 -3.43
N VAL A 449 4.26 7.44 -4.46
CA VAL A 449 4.65 6.67 -5.64
C VAL A 449 6.17 6.58 -5.63
N VAL A 450 6.72 5.40 -5.62
CA VAL A 450 8.13 5.20 -5.90
C VAL A 450 8.30 5.06 -7.41
N LEU A 451 8.56 6.19 -8.06
CA LEU A 451 8.60 6.24 -9.53
C LEU A 451 9.82 5.51 -10.09
N ARG A 452 10.97 5.66 -9.44
CA ARG A 452 12.20 4.90 -9.72
C ARG A 452 12.90 4.53 -8.42
N LYS A 453 13.79 5.37 -7.92
CA LYS A 453 14.63 5.08 -6.74
C LYS A 453 13.97 5.50 -5.44
N GLY A 454 13.93 4.57 -4.50
CA GLY A 454 13.69 4.84 -3.08
C GLY A 454 14.92 4.40 -2.28
N THR A 455 15.83 5.33 -1.95
CA THR A 455 17.14 4.97 -1.40
C THR A 455 17.32 5.47 0.02
N ALA A 456 17.76 4.59 0.91
CA ALA A 456 18.19 4.86 2.28
C ALA A 456 17.17 5.69 3.09
N ALA A 457 17.64 6.55 4.00
CA ALA A 457 16.78 7.40 4.82
C ALA A 457 15.91 8.37 4.01
N ALA A 458 16.36 8.80 2.82
CA ALA A 458 15.59 9.66 1.95
C ALA A 458 14.26 9.02 1.52
N HIS A 459 14.22 7.70 1.35
CA HIS A 459 12.98 6.96 1.09
C HIS A 459 11.94 7.21 2.19
N TYR A 460 12.34 7.17 3.44
CA TYR A 460 11.44 7.37 4.58
C TYR A 460 11.02 8.83 4.77
N ILE A 461 11.91 9.78 4.55
CA ILE A 461 11.59 11.20 4.73
C ILE A 461 10.76 11.79 3.57
N MET A 462 10.64 11.08 2.46
CA MET A 462 9.76 11.47 1.37
C MET A 462 8.36 10.85 1.51
N GLY A 463 7.56 11.39 2.43
CA GLY A 463 6.18 10.94 2.69
C GLY A 463 6.07 9.69 3.53
N GLY A 464 7.17 9.18 4.08
CA GLY A 464 7.21 8.10 5.06
C GLY A 464 6.62 6.77 4.60
N PRO A 465 6.96 6.24 3.39
CA PRO A 465 6.39 4.98 2.90
C PRO A 465 6.41 3.90 3.97
N GLN A 466 5.22 3.43 4.38
CA GLN A 466 4.99 2.42 5.42
C GLN A 466 5.67 2.66 6.78
N ALA A 467 6.33 3.82 6.97
CA ALA A 467 7.04 4.17 8.20
C ALA A 467 6.25 5.11 9.10
N THR A 468 5.35 5.90 8.55
CA THR A 468 4.43 6.78 9.30
C THR A 468 2.99 6.31 9.20
N ARG A 469 2.22 6.49 10.27
CA ARG A 469 0.77 6.30 10.23
C ARG A 469 0.03 7.25 9.29
N ASN A 470 0.70 8.33 8.83
CA ASN A 470 0.13 9.26 7.86
C ASN A 470 0.20 8.76 6.42
N ASN A 471 1.05 7.78 6.12
CA ASN A 471 1.08 7.13 4.82
C ASN A 471 -0.09 6.16 4.69
N ALA A 472 -1.09 6.54 3.90
CA ALA A 472 -2.24 5.69 3.62
C ALA A 472 -1.81 4.44 2.84
N PHE A 473 -1.15 4.63 1.70
CA PHE A 473 -0.54 3.56 0.93
C PHE A 473 0.58 4.07 0.02
N THR A 474 1.42 3.16 -0.41
CA THR A 474 2.54 3.42 -1.30
C THR A 474 2.45 2.51 -2.52
N ILE A 475 2.50 3.08 -3.72
CA ILE A 475 2.57 2.30 -4.95
C ILE A 475 3.94 2.37 -5.60
N GLY A 476 4.33 1.30 -6.24
CA GLY A 476 5.43 1.24 -7.19
C GLY A 476 4.92 1.20 -8.63
N VAL A 477 5.83 1.39 -9.56
CA VAL A 477 5.60 1.27 -11.02
C VAL A 477 6.67 0.35 -11.62
N PRO A 478 6.61 -0.01 -12.91
CA PRO A 478 7.58 -0.94 -13.51
C PRO A 478 9.06 -0.56 -13.38
N THR A 479 9.34 0.72 -13.13
CA THR A 479 10.71 1.26 -12.95
C THR A 479 11.16 1.39 -11.50
N THR A 480 10.33 0.98 -10.53
CA THR A 480 10.62 1.09 -9.10
C THR A 480 11.83 0.24 -8.70
N GLU A 481 12.72 0.84 -7.92
CA GLU A 481 13.81 0.17 -7.22
C GLU A 481 13.91 0.72 -5.78
N ILE A 482 13.86 -0.18 -4.79
CA ILE A 482 14.00 0.18 -3.38
C ILE A 482 15.19 -0.56 -2.77
N TYR A 483 16.15 0.18 -2.24
CA TYR A 483 17.37 -0.36 -1.63
C TYR A 483 18.02 0.63 -0.66
N VAL A 484 18.84 0.12 0.25
CA VAL A 484 19.65 0.96 1.15
C VAL A 484 20.72 1.74 0.36
N MET A 485 21.37 1.08 -0.61
CA MET A 485 22.37 1.64 -1.51
C MET A 485 22.48 0.76 -2.76
N HIS A 486 23.08 1.26 -3.81
CA HIS A 486 23.34 0.46 -5.01
C HIS A 486 24.16 -0.80 -4.70
N GLY A 487 23.85 -1.90 -5.38
CA GLY A 487 24.45 -3.21 -5.11
C GLY A 487 25.98 -3.21 -5.24
N GLU A 488 26.51 -2.50 -6.23
CA GLU A 488 27.97 -2.35 -6.41
C GLU A 488 28.60 -1.58 -5.24
N THR A 489 27.93 -0.56 -4.72
CA THR A 489 28.39 0.18 -3.54
C THR A 489 28.35 -0.70 -2.30
N ALA A 490 27.30 -1.50 -2.13
CA ALA A 490 27.18 -2.47 -1.04
C ALA A 490 28.27 -3.53 -1.10
N ALA A 491 28.54 -4.08 -2.29
CA ALA A 491 29.59 -5.04 -2.53
C ALA A 491 30.98 -4.46 -2.21
N ALA A 492 31.25 -3.24 -2.65
CA ALA A 492 32.50 -2.55 -2.34
C ALA A 492 32.63 -2.32 -0.82
N ALA A 493 31.62 -1.81 -0.15
CA ALA A 493 31.63 -1.59 1.30
C ALA A 493 31.89 -2.88 2.10
N ALA A 494 31.27 -3.99 1.68
CA ALA A 494 31.38 -5.26 2.38
C ALA A 494 32.71 -5.99 2.17
N PHE A 495 33.30 -5.88 0.98
CA PHE A 495 34.40 -6.76 0.58
C PHE A 495 35.73 -6.07 0.23
N SER A 496 35.80 -4.74 0.10
CA SER A 496 37.04 -4.03 -0.30
C SER A 496 38.21 -4.34 0.62
N ARG A 497 38.01 -4.37 1.94
CA ARG A 497 39.08 -4.71 2.91
C ARG A 497 39.60 -6.13 2.69
N ARG A 498 38.71 -7.06 2.39
CA ARG A 498 39.07 -8.45 2.12
C ARG A 498 39.80 -8.56 0.80
N LEU A 499 39.35 -7.87 -0.23
CA LEU A 499 40.00 -7.86 -1.54
C LEU A 499 41.43 -7.35 -1.45
N VAL A 500 41.69 -6.27 -0.72
CA VAL A 500 43.02 -5.72 -0.47
C VAL A 500 43.87 -6.73 0.31
N LYS A 501 43.33 -7.33 1.36
CA LYS A 501 44.06 -8.35 2.17
C LYS A 501 44.49 -9.57 1.34
N GLU A 502 43.60 -10.10 0.50
CA GLU A 502 43.95 -11.24 -0.38
C GLU A 502 45.00 -10.84 -1.41
N LYS A 503 44.91 -9.62 -1.97
CA LYS A 503 45.94 -9.06 -2.86
C LYS A 503 47.33 -9.01 -2.18
N ASP A 504 47.37 -8.46 -0.96
CA ASP A 504 48.61 -8.29 -0.22
C ASP A 504 49.22 -9.65 0.21
N ALA A 505 48.36 -10.66 0.37
CA ALA A 505 48.76 -12.03 0.67
C ALA A 505 49.16 -12.84 -0.58
N GLY A 506 49.03 -12.28 -1.79
CA GLY A 506 49.31 -12.98 -3.04
C GLY A 506 48.29 -14.08 -3.40
N ASN A 507 47.12 -14.06 -2.79
CA ASN A 507 46.05 -15.02 -3.03
C ASN A 507 45.21 -14.64 -4.28
N PRO A 508 44.52 -15.61 -4.91
CA PRO A 508 43.57 -15.33 -5.99
C PRO A 508 42.45 -14.36 -5.55
N LEU A 509 42.15 -13.38 -6.38
CA LEU A 509 41.11 -12.34 -6.09
C LEU A 509 39.71 -12.76 -6.54
N GLU A 510 39.63 -13.67 -7.52
CA GLU A 510 38.39 -14.16 -8.12
C GLU A 510 37.33 -14.59 -7.09
N PRO A 511 37.68 -15.38 -6.05
CA PRO A 511 36.68 -15.80 -5.06
C PRO A 511 36.05 -14.64 -4.26
N VAL A 512 36.75 -13.52 -4.14
CA VAL A 512 36.20 -12.31 -3.48
C VAL A 512 35.37 -11.51 -4.48
N ILE A 513 35.83 -11.37 -5.71
CA ILE A 513 35.10 -10.71 -6.80
C ILE A 513 33.79 -11.43 -7.07
N ASP A 514 33.77 -12.76 -7.08
CA ASP A 514 32.54 -13.53 -7.25
C ASP A 514 31.52 -13.26 -6.14
N LYS A 515 31.98 -13.13 -4.89
CA LYS A 515 31.09 -12.73 -3.76
C LYS A 515 30.59 -11.29 -3.89
N MET A 516 31.42 -10.39 -4.40
CA MET A 516 31.00 -9.00 -4.68
C MET A 516 29.91 -8.98 -5.74
N ASN A 517 30.10 -9.70 -6.83
CA ASN A 517 29.12 -9.82 -7.92
C ASN A 517 27.82 -10.46 -7.43
N ALA A 518 27.92 -11.54 -6.63
CA ALA A 518 26.74 -12.21 -6.06
C ALA A 518 25.94 -11.27 -5.15
N LEU A 519 26.60 -10.48 -4.30
CA LEU A 519 25.93 -9.51 -3.46
C LEU A 519 25.29 -8.38 -4.27
N ALA A 520 25.98 -7.85 -5.28
CA ALA A 520 25.42 -6.83 -6.17
C ALA A 520 24.19 -7.36 -6.91
N GLN A 521 24.24 -8.60 -7.40
CA GLN A 521 23.09 -9.25 -8.05
C GLN A 521 21.91 -9.45 -7.08
N GLN A 522 22.19 -9.88 -5.85
CA GLN A 522 21.15 -10.01 -4.81
C GLN A 522 20.44 -8.68 -4.56
N TYR A 523 21.17 -7.58 -4.44
CA TYR A 523 20.59 -6.23 -4.28
C TYR A 523 19.72 -5.86 -5.48
N TYR A 524 20.21 -6.14 -6.69
CA TYR A 524 19.44 -5.90 -7.91
C TYR A 524 18.11 -6.67 -7.90
N ASP A 525 18.14 -7.97 -7.61
CA ASP A 525 16.96 -8.83 -7.61
C ASP A 525 15.95 -8.40 -6.54
N GLN A 526 16.43 -8.01 -5.35
CA GLN A 526 15.61 -7.59 -4.21
C GLN A 526 15.09 -6.15 -4.32
N SER A 527 15.61 -5.35 -5.24
CA SER A 527 15.12 -3.98 -5.47
C SER A 527 14.00 -3.89 -6.51
N ARG A 528 13.79 -4.96 -7.29
CA ARG A 528 12.86 -4.97 -8.42
C ARG A 528 11.39 -4.88 -8.00
N PRO A 529 10.50 -4.31 -8.83
CA PRO A 529 9.10 -4.06 -8.49
C PRO A 529 8.36 -5.29 -7.97
N THR A 530 8.52 -6.42 -8.64
CA THR A 530 7.87 -7.69 -8.24
C THR A 530 8.32 -8.16 -6.86
N TYR A 531 9.62 -8.03 -6.54
CA TYR A 531 10.13 -8.35 -5.21
C TYR A 531 9.59 -7.36 -4.17
N CYS A 532 9.64 -6.05 -4.47
CA CYS A 532 9.13 -5.01 -3.58
C CYS A 532 7.65 -5.24 -3.22
N ALA A 533 6.83 -5.63 -4.20
CA ALA A 533 5.43 -5.96 -3.96
C ALA A 533 5.27 -7.22 -3.08
N LYS A 534 6.03 -8.28 -3.36
CA LYS A 534 5.98 -9.54 -2.57
C LYS A 534 6.45 -9.35 -1.14
N ALA A 535 7.50 -8.58 -0.95
CA ALA A 535 8.06 -8.30 0.37
C ALA A 535 7.29 -7.23 1.16
N GLY A 536 6.32 -6.55 0.52
CA GLY A 536 5.55 -5.48 1.15
C GLY A 536 6.33 -4.17 1.30
N LEU A 537 7.32 -3.90 0.44
CA LEU A 537 8.02 -2.62 0.41
C LEU A 537 7.18 -1.53 -0.28
N VAL A 538 6.22 -1.94 -1.09
CA VAL A 538 5.12 -1.13 -1.62
C VAL A 538 3.81 -1.89 -1.46
N ASP A 539 2.70 -1.18 -1.37
CA ASP A 539 1.37 -1.78 -1.23
C ASP A 539 0.83 -2.33 -2.56
N GLU A 540 1.28 -1.78 -3.70
CA GLU A 540 0.94 -2.30 -5.02
C GLU A 540 1.98 -1.88 -6.04
N VAL A 541 2.10 -2.61 -7.14
CA VAL A 541 2.85 -2.18 -8.33
C VAL A 541 1.89 -2.10 -9.50
N VAL A 542 1.80 -0.90 -10.06
CA VAL A 542 0.79 -0.57 -11.07
C VAL A 542 1.43 -0.12 -12.39
N PRO A 543 0.81 -0.37 -13.54
CA PRO A 543 1.20 0.29 -14.78
C PRO A 543 1.21 1.82 -14.62
N MET A 544 2.18 2.49 -15.22
CA MET A 544 2.27 3.95 -15.09
C MET A 544 0.99 4.65 -15.55
N THR A 545 0.30 4.09 -16.53
CA THR A 545 -0.97 4.60 -17.06
C THR A 545 -2.12 4.54 -16.05
N GLN A 546 -2.00 3.72 -15.00
CA GLN A 546 -3.02 3.54 -13.96
C GLN A 546 -2.72 4.33 -12.67
N MET A 547 -1.58 5.03 -12.57
CA MET A 547 -1.26 5.83 -11.39
C MET A 547 -2.38 6.81 -11.01
N ARG A 548 -3.02 7.43 -12.01
CA ARG A 548 -4.10 8.38 -11.80
C ARG A 548 -5.29 7.76 -11.08
N ASP A 549 -5.64 6.51 -11.32
CA ASP A 549 -6.76 5.82 -10.68
C ASP A 549 -6.54 5.71 -9.17
N TYR A 550 -5.32 5.40 -8.76
CA TYR A 550 -4.92 5.35 -7.36
C TYR A 550 -4.92 6.74 -6.70
N PHE A 551 -4.50 7.77 -7.45
CA PHE A 551 -4.56 9.16 -6.96
C PHE A 551 -6.01 9.62 -6.76
N ILE A 552 -6.91 9.28 -7.68
CA ILE A 552 -8.34 9.56 -7.56
C ILE A 552 -8.94 8.82 -6.36
N ALA A 553 -8.65 7.54 -6.20
CA ALA A 553 -9.12 6.75 -5.06
C ALA A 553 -8.64 7.33 -3.73
N PHE A 554 -7.36 7.73 -3.66
CA PHE A 554 -6.78 8.40 -2.50
C PHE A 554 -7.49 9.73 -2.18
N ALA A 555 -7.56 10.63 -3.15
CA ALA A 555 -8.14 11.96 -2.93
C ALA A 555 -9.63 11.87 -2.53
N ARG A 556 -10.42 11.10 -3.24
CA ARG A 556 -11.84 10.89 -2.90
C ARG A 556 -12.01 10.30 -1.52
N SER A 557 -11.21 9.31 -1.13
CA SER A 557 -11.24 8.73 0.21
C SER A 557 -10.92 9.77 1.29
N CYS A 558 -9.90 10.61 1.07
CA CYS A 558 -9.53 11.68 2.00
C CYS A 558 -10.68 12.69 2.21
N TYR A 559 -11.31 13.13 1.14
CA TYR A 559 -12.37 14.13 1.19
C TYR A 559 -13.75 13.57 1.53
N GLN A 560 -13.91 12.26 1.51
CA GLN A 560 -15.16 11.59 1.90
C GLN A 560 -15.49 11.78 3.39
N ASN A 561 -14.47 11.83 4.23
CA ASN A 561 -14.63 12.12 5.65
C ASN A 561 -13.65 13.21 6.07
N PRO A 562 -14.15 14.41 6.45
CA PRO A 562 -13.29 15.52 6.89
C PRO A 562 -12.36 15.19 8.04
N LYS A 563 -12.66 14.19 8.87
CA LYS A 563 -11.76 13.73 9.93
C LYS A 563 -10.39 13.31 9.38
N SER A 564 -10.35 12.70 8.21
CA SER A 564 -9.08 12.23 7.62
C SER A 564 -8.12 13.38 7.29
N ILE A 565 -8.65 14.56 7.04
CA ILE A 565 -7.89 15.78 6.70
C ILE A 565 -7.91 16.84 7.80
N CYS A 566 -8.53 16.56 8.95
CA CYS A 566 -8.52 17.46 10.09
C CYS A 566 -7.42 17.04 11.07
N PRO A 567 -6.34 17.81 11.24
CA PRO A 567 -5.39 17.54 12.32
C PRO A 567 -6.05 17.73 13.68
N HIS A 568 -5.71 16.88 14.64
CA HIS A 568 -6.26 16.96 16.00
C HIS A 568 -5.82 18.23 16.74
N HIS A 569 -4.70 18.82 16.31
CA HIS A 569 -4.21 20.11 16.82
C HIS A 569 -3.28 20.78 15.81
N LEU A 570 -3.24 22.08 15.85
CA LEU A 570 -2.30 22.86 15.06
C LEU A 570 -0.92 22.76 15.70
N MET A 571 0.00 22.16 14.96
CA MET A 571 1.40 22.15 15.34
C MET A 571 2.03 23.51 15.04
N LEU A 572 2.72 24.03 16.02
CA LEU A 572 3.70 25.06 15.77
C LEU A 572 4.87 24.42 15.02
N THR A 573 5.22 25.04 13.94
CA THR A 573 6.44 24.70 13.23
C THR A 573 7.63 24.78 14.16
N PRO A 574 8.41 23.73 14.32
CA PRO A 574 9.70 23.88 14.94
C PRO A 574 10.49 24.88 14.09
N ARG A 575 10.83 26.02 14.62
CA ARG A 575 11.80 26.90 14.00
C ARG A 575 13.18 26.28 14.17
N SER A 576 13.42 25.22 13.49
CA SER A 576 14.72 24.55 13.45
C SER A 576 15.73 25.28 12.56
N ILE A 577 15.28 26.28 11.84
CA ILE A 577 16.09 26.99 10.87
C ILE A 577 16.40 28.36 11.43
N LYS A 578 17.57 28.48 11.98
CA LYS A 578 18.21 29.78 12.10
C LYS A 578 18.74 30.12 10.71
N GLY A 579 18.19 31.16 10.12
CA GLY A 579 18.68 31.72 8.86
C GLY A 579 20.15 32.10 8.93
#